data_1876aaf8b5b26d259ff54f20dda92bf1
#
_entry.id   1876aaf8b5b26d259ff54f20dda92bf1
#
_cell.length_a   1.000
_cell.length_b   1.000
_cell.length_c   1.000
_cell.angle_alpha   90.00
_cell.angle_beta   90.00
_cell.angle_gamma   90.00
#
_symmetry.space_group_name_H-M   'P 1'
#
loop_
_entity.id
_entity.type
_entity.pdbx_description
1 polymer ?
#
loop_
_entity_poly.entity_id
_entity_poly.type
_entity_poly.pdbx_seq_one_letter_code
_entity_poly.pdbx_strand_id
1 'polypeptide(L)'
;MENKLIFAKEIIKEAGAFIKESLSKTITVEEKTAFDDLVTNIDKQTQDLLVARIKSAFPSDNIFAEENGLVHNIKDGNVWVLDPIDGTVNFIVQQDNFCVMIAYYEEGQGKFGLIYNVMADQLFYGGGQFDVCLLYTSDAADE
;
A
#
# COMPACT_ATOMS: atom_id res chain seq x y z
N MET A 1 -16.91 -8.03 -6.24
CA MET A 1 -15.85 -8.28 -5.26
C MET A 1 -14.51 -8.56 -5.92
N GLU A 2 -14.47 -9.47 -6.89
CA GLU A 2 -13.24 -9.75 -7.62
C GLU A 2 -12.64 -8.53 -8.31
N ASN A 3 -13.49 -7.64 -8.84
CA ASN A 3 -13.04 -6.42 -9.48
C ASN A 3 -12.25 -5.52 -8.54
N LYS A 4 -12.68 -5.45 -7.28
CA LYS A 4 -11.98 -4.64 -6.27
C LYS A 4 -10.64 -5.28 -5.89
N LEU A 5 -10.57 -6.60 -5.84
CA LEU A 5 -9.30 -7.30 -5.57
C LEU A 5 -8.31 -7.08 -6.72
N ILE A 6 -8.76 -7.21 -7.96
CA ILE A 6 -7.91 -6.95 -9.12
C ILE A 6 -7.41 -5.50 -9.12
N PHE A 7 -8.30 -4.57 -8.85
CA PHE A 7 -7.97 -3.16 -8.71
C PHE A 7 -6.93 -2.94 -7.60
N ALA A 8 -7.13 -3.57 -6.44
CA ALA A 8 -6.20 -3.44 -5.33
C ALA A 8 -4.80 -3.94 -5.69
N LYS A 9 -4.71 -5.04 -6.44
CA LYS A 9 -3.43 -5.56 -6.92
C LYS A 9 -2.72 -4.56 -7.83
N GLU A 10 -3.47 -3.89 -8.68
CA GLU A 10 -2.91 -2.87 -9.58
C GLU A 10 -2.36 -1.68 -8.81
N ILE A 11 -3.15 -1.11 -7.91
CA ILE A 11 -2.74 0.10 -7.22
C ILE A 11 -1.62 -0.15 -6.21
N ILE A 12 -1.55 -1.34 -5.61
CA ILE A 12 -0.47 -1.64 -4.67
C ILE A 12 0.87 -1.77 -5.39
N LYS A 13 0.86 -2.27 -6.62
CA LYS A 13 2.06 -2.31 -7.46
C LYS A 13 2.47 -0.91 -7.91
N GLU A 14 1.52 -0.06 -8.24
CA GLU A 14 1.79 1.33 -8.58
C GLU A 14 2.43 2.05 -7.39
N ALA A 15 1.91 1.82 -6.19
CA ALA A 15 2.48 2.40 -4.97
C ALA A 15 3.92 1.92 -4.76
N GLY A 16 4.16 0.63 -4.94
CA GLY A 16 5.51 0.08 -4.82
C GLY A 16 6.49 0.66 -5.82
N ALA A 17 6.06 0.81 -7.07
CA ALA A 17 6.89 1.41 -8.11
C ALA A 17 7.22 2.87 -7.79
N PHE A 18 6.25 3.62 -7.28
CA PHE A 18 6.46 5.00 -6.85
C PHE A 18 7.48 5.08 -5.72
N ILE A 19 7.39 4.19 -4.73
CA ILE A 19 8.33 4.16 -3.61
C ILE A 19 9.74 3.85 -4.10
N LYS A 20 9.89 2.84 -4.96
CA LYS A 20 11.22 2.50 -5.52
C LYS A 20 11.83 3.66 -6.29
N GLU A 21 11.06 4.33 -7.11
CA GLU A 21 11.52 5.49 -7.87
C GLU A 21 11.94 6.62 -6.93
N SER A 22 11.14 6.87 -5.90
CA SER A 22 11.45 7.90 -4.90
C SER A 22 12.73 7.58 -4.15
N LEU A 23 12.94 6.32 -3.76
CA LEU A 23 14.16 5.89 -3.09
C LEU A 23 15.40 6.09 -3.96
N SER A 24 15.31 5.84 -5.26
CA SER A 24 16.44 6.01 -6.17
C SER A 24 16.87 7.47 -6.25
N LYS A 25 15.94 8.40 -6.04
CA LYS A 25 16.25 9.84 -6.05
C LYS A 25 16.85 10.33 -4.74
N THR A 26 16.74 9.52 -3.66
CA THR A 26 17.19 9.92 -2.32
C THR A 26 18.62 9.51 -2.00
N ILE A 27 19.27 8.75 -2.86
CA ILE A 27 20.63 8.21 -2.63
C ILE A 27 21.65 9.32 -2.37
N THR A 28 21.39 10.52 -2.84
CA THR A 28 22.29 11.68 -2.69
C THR A 28 22.04 12.51 -1.44
N VAL A 29 21.06 12.16 -0.61
CA VAL A 29 20.73 12.92 0.60
C VAL A 29 21.59 12.39 1.75
N GLU A 30 22.58 13.20 2.17
CA GLU A 30 23.53 12.82 3.21
C GLU A 30 23.11 13.22 4.61
N GLU A 31 22.20 14.19 4.74
CA GLU A 31 21.76 14.69 6.03
C GLU A 31 20.59 13.86 6.58
N LYS A 32 20.75 13.36 7.80
CA LYS A 32 19.77 12.52 8.45
C LYS A 32 18.39 13.19 8.58
N THR A 33 18.36 14.48 8.89
CA THR A 33 17.11 15.23 9.02
C THR A 33 16.38 15.34 7.69
N ALA A 34 17.14 15.58 6.61
CA ALA A 34 16.56 15.65 5.28
C ALA A 34 16.04 14.29 4.83
N PHE A 35 16.70 13.20 5.25
CA PHE A 35 16.26 11.85 4.93
C PHE A 35 14.94 11.52 5.62
N ASP A 36 14.80 11.88 6.91
CA ASP A 36 13.57 11.65 7.65
C ASP A 36 12.40 12.42 7.03
N ASP A 37 12.62 13.69 6.65
CA ASP A 37 11.61 14.50 5.98
C ASP A 37 11.20 13.87 4.64
N LEU A 38 12.15 13.34 3.92
CA LEU A 38 11.90 12.71 2.63
C LEU A 38 11.07 11.42 2.78
N VAL A 39 11.39 10.61 3.79
CA VAL A 39 10.62 9.40 4.11
C VAL A 39 9.18 9.77 4.45
N THR A 40 8.98 10.80 5.25
CA THR A 40 7.65 11.29 5.60
C THR A 40 6.89 11.74 4.34
N ASN A 41 7.56 12.42 3.42
CA ASN A 41 6.96 12.86 2.17
C ASN A 41 6.61 11.69 1.27
N ILE A 42 7.47 10.68 1.18
CA ILE A 42 7.19 9.46 0.39
C ILE A 42 5.97 8.76 0.95
N ASP A 43 5.86 8.63 2.27
CA ASP A 43 4.73 8.00 2.93
C ASP A 43 3.43 8.72 2.59
N LYS A 44 3.41 10.03 2.74
CA LYS A 44 2.23 10.86 2.43
C LYS A 44 1.87 10.81 0.96
N GLN A 45 2.85 10.92 0.07
CA GLN A 45 2.59 10.89 -1.37
C GLN A 45 2.10 9.53 -1.83
N THR A 46 2.61 8.45 -1.24
CA THR A 46 2.15 7.10 -1.52
C THR A 46 0.70 6.94 -1.10
N GLN A 47 0.34 7.43 0.09
CA GLN A 47 -1.04 7.41 0.54
C GLN A 47 -1.94 8.22 -0.39
N ASP A 48 -1.51 9.42 -0.78
CA ASP A 48 -2.28 10.27 -1.68
C ASP A 48 -2.55 9.59 -3.02
N LEU A 49 -1.56 8.88 -3.55
CA LEU A 49 -1.71 8.10 -4.78
C LEU A 49 -2.79 7.03 -4.61
N LEU A 50 -2.73 6.26 -3.53
CA LEU A 50 -3.71 5.20 -3.26
C LEU A 50 -5.10 5.78 -3.07
N VAL A 51 -5.22 6.86 -2.29
CA VAL A 51 -6.51 7.52 -2.04
C VAL A 51 -7.11 8.04 -3.33
N ALA A 52 -6.31 8.70 -4.16
CA ALA A 52 -6.78 9.26 -5.43
C ALA A 52 -7.31 8.16 -6.36
N ARG A 53 -6.58 7.04 -6.45
CA ARG A 53 -7.01 5.92 -7.29
C ARG A 53 -8.31 5.30 -6.78
N ILE A 54 -8.43 5.08 -5.46
CA ILE A 54 -9.64 4.51 -4.88
C ILE A 54 -10.84 5.43 -5.07
N LYS A 55 -10.68 6.72 -4.78
CA LYS A 55 -11.78 7.68 -4.93
C LYS A 55 -12.21 7.85 -6.38
N SER A 56 -11.29 7.74 -7.31
CA SER A 56 -11.62 7.82 -8.73
C SER A 56 -12.41 6.60 -9.21
N ALA A 57 -12.02 5.41 -8.76
CA ALA A 57 -12.66 4.16 -9.19
C ALA A 57 -13.92 3.84 -8.41
N PHE A 58 -13.93 4.14 -7.12
CA PHE A 58 -15.04 3.81 -6.20
C PHE A 58 -15.35 5.03 -5.32
N PRO A 59 -15.98 6.07 -5.90
CA PRO A 59 -16.18 7.33 -5.17
C PRO A 59 -17.07 7.22 -3.94
N SER A 60 -17.90 6.18 -3.84
CA SER A 60 -18.77 5.96 -2.68
C SER A 60 -18.06 5.24 -1.55
N ASP A 61 -16.91 4.66 -1.78
CA ASP A 61 -16.19 3.91 -0.74
C ASP A 61 -15.46 4.86 0.20
N ASN A 62 -15.33 4.43 1.45
CA ASN A 62 -14.67 5.18 2.50
C ASN A 62 -13.24 4.69 2.68
N ILE A 63 -12.42 5.50 3.34
CA ILE A 63 -11.02 5.19 3.55
C ILE A 63 -10.64 5.43 4.99
N PHE A 64 -9.93 4.44 5.57
CA PHE A 64 -9.24 4.57 6.84
C PHE A 64 -7.73 4.50 6.54
N ALA A 65 -7.01 5.56 6.87
CA ALA A 65 -5.56 5.62 6.69
C ALA A 65 -4.94 6.48 7.78
N GLU A 66 -3.79 6.06 8.28
CA GLU A 66 -3.12 6.74 9.39
C GLU A 66 -2.63 8.13 9.01
N GLU A 67 -2.06 8.25 7.83
CA GLU A 67 -1.55 9.51 7.37
C GLU A 67 -2.71 10.45 7.02
N ASN A 68 -2.54 11.75 7.30
CA ASN A 68 -3.52 12.79 7.01
C ASN A 68 -4.86 12.63 7.75
N GLY A 69 -4.89 11.79 8.79
CA GLY A 69 -6.06 11.69 9.67
C GLY A 69 -7.33 11.18 9.01
N LEU A 70 -7.22 10.36 7.99
CA LEU A 70 -8.38 9.75 7.36
C LEU A 70 -8.89 8.61 8.24
N VAL A 71 -9.86 8.92 9.11
CA VAL A 71 -10.42 7.95 10.05
C VAL A 71 -11.89 7.75 9.72
N HIS A 72 -12.23 6.54 9.32
CA HIS A 72 -13.60 6.12 9.09
C HIS A 72 -13.83 4.80 9.82
N ASN A 73 -14.99 4.65 10.46
CA ASN A 73 -15.32 3.42 11.17
C ASN A 73 -15.40 2.25 10.18
N ILE A 74 -14.56 1.23 10.36
CA ILE A 74 -14.52 0.08 9.45
C ILE A 74 -15.83 -0.72 9.43
N LYS A 75 -16.69 -0.53 10.42
CA LYS A 75 -18.00 -1.20 10.49
C LYS A 75 -19.07 -0.48 9.69
N ASP A 76 -18.77 0.68 9.13
CA ASP A 76 -19.74 1.53 8.47
C ASP A 76 -19.48 1.60 6.97
N GLY A 77 -20.22 0.79 6.22
CA GLY A 77 -20.16 0.76 4.77
C GLY A 77 -18.94 0.05 4.21
N ASN A 78 -18.53 0.45 3.04
CA ASN A 78 -17.36 -0.08 2.36
C ASN A 78 -16.14 0.74 2.73
N VAL A 79 -15.13 0.11 3.29
CA VAL A 79 -13.96 0.81 3.82
C VAL A 79 -12.67 0.16 3.34
N TRP A 80 -11.80 0.98 2.75
CA TRP A 80 -10.44 0.61 2.41
C TRP A 80 -9.53 1.04 3.56
N VAL A 81 -8.70 0.13 4.04
CA VAL A 81 -7.71 0.41 5.10
C VAL A 81 -6.33 0.40 4.46
N LEU A 82 -5.61 1.49 4.64
CA LEU A 82 -4.33 1.70 3.97
C LEU A 82 -3.21 1.91 5.00
N ASP A 83 -2.08 1.26 4.76
CA ASP A 83 -0.83 1.53 5.45
C ASP A 83 0.24 1.61 4.37
N PRO A 84 0.60 2.81 3.91
CA PRO A 84 1.48 2.96 2.75
C PRO A 84 2.91 2.48 2.99
N ILE A 85 3.42 2.60 4.22
CA ILE A 85 4.74 2.08 4.55
C ILE A 85 4.69 1.47 5.94
N ASP A 86 4.45 0.15 6.00
CA ASP A 86 4.59 -0.62 7.23
C ASP A 86 6.05 -1.03 7.35
N GLY A 87 6.61 -0.88 8.55
CA GLY A 87 8.02 -1.10 8.79
C GLY A 87 8.85 0.16 8.55
N THR A 88 8.36 1.30 9.00
CA THR A 88 9.02 2.60 8.80
C THR A 88 10.47 2.62 9.30
N VAL A 89 10.74 1.96 10.42
CA VAL A 89 12.11 1.89 10.96
C VAL A 89 13.02 1.16 9.99
N ASN A 90 12.57 0.03 9.45
CA ASN A 90 13.35 -0.72 8.45
C ASN A 90 13.55 0.08 7.17
N PHE A 91 12.53 0.83 6.76
CA PHE A 91 12.61 1.70 5.60
C PHE A 91 13.71 2.77 5.80
N ILE A 92 13.73 3.41 6.97
CA ILE A 92 14.70 4.46 7.27
C ILE A 92 16.12 3.89 7.36
N VAL A 93 16.29 2.77 8.07
CA VAL A 93 17.61 2.22 8.39
C VAL A 93 18.17 1.41 7.23
N GLN A 94 17.37 0.53 6.64
CA GLN A 94 17.83 -0.47 5.68
C GLN A 94 17.36 -0.23 4.26
N GLN A 95 16.34 0.60 4.06
CA GLN A 95 15.66 0.77 2.77
C GLN A 95 15.17 -0.57 2.21
N ASP A 96 14.76 -1.46 3.11
CA ASP A 96 14.32 -2.81 2.80
C ASP A 96 13.40 -3.29 3.93
N ASN A 97 12.79 -4.46 3.74
CA ASN A 97 11.91 -5.09 4.74
C ASN A 97 10.76 -4.19 5.17
N PHE A 98 10.18 -3.47 4.23
CA PHE A 98 8.99 -2.68 4.43
C PHE A 98 7.92 -3.10 3.43
N CYS A 99 6.68 -2.86 3.77
CA CYS A 99 5.54 -3.31 2.98
C CYS A 99 4.53 -2.19 2.78
N VAL A 100 3.81 -2.26 1.65
CA VAL A 100 2.57 -1.52 1.47
C VAL A 100 1.42 -2.49 1.81
N MET A 101 0.46 -2.03 2.58
CA MET A 101 -0.67 -2.87 3.00
C MET A 101 -1.99 -2.21 2.62
N ILE A 102 -2.90 -3.02 2.06
CA ILE A 102 -4.25 -2.60 1.72
C ILE A 102 -5.20 -3.68 2.21
N ALA A 103 -6.26 -3.28 2.90
CA ALA A 103 -7.35 -4.17 3.26
C ALA A 103 -8.68 -3.56 2.88
N TYR A 104 -9.69 -4.38 2.68
CA TYR A 104 -11.02 -3.93 2.28
C TYR A 104 -12.08 -4.63 3.12
N TYR A 105 -12.99 -3.83 3.66
CA TYR A 105 -14.08 -4.28 4.54
C TYR A 105 -15.43 -3.84 3.99
N GLU A 106 -16.45 -4.66 4.20
CA GLU A 106 -17.84 -4.30 3.94
C GLU A 106 -18.65 -4.56 5.21
N GLU A 107 -19.25 -3.51 5.76
CA GLU A 107 -20.05 -3.57 6.98
C GLU A 107 -19.31 -4.30 8.12
N GLY A 108 -18.03 -4.00 8.27
CA GLY A 108 -17.20 -4.57 9.32
C GLY A 108 -16.62 -5.94 9.03
N GLN A 109 -16.95 -6.52 7.88
CA GLN A 109 -16.43 -7.84 7.49
C GLN A 109 -15.25 -7.68 6.55
N GLY A 110 -14.12 -8.27 6.90
CA GLY A 110 -12.95 -8.26 6.03
C GLY A 110 -13.18 -9.10 4.77
N LYS A 111 -12.99 -8.48 3.62
CA LYS A 111 -13.19 -9.14 2.33
C LYS A 111 -11.91 -9.60 1.70
N PHE A 112 -10.85 -8.83 1.79
CA PHE A 112 -9.52 -9.23 1.36
C PHE A 112 -8.47 -8.31 1.99
N GLY A 113 -7.23 -8.77 1.95
CA GLY A 113 -6.07 -7.98 2.33
C GLY A 113 -4.91 -8.28 1.42
N LEU A 114 -4.05 -7.28 1.25
CA LEU A 114 -2.84 -7.39 0.45
C LEU A 114 -1.66 -6.85 1.24
N ILE A 115 -0.54 -7.54 1.13
CA ILE A 115 0.74 -7.10 1.69
C ILE A 115 1.76 -7.20 0.57
N TYR A 116 2.35 -6.08 0.19
CA TYR A 116 3.35 -6.05 -0.86
C TYR A 116 4.71 -5.71 -0.28
N ASN A 117 5.62 -6.69 -0.29
CA ASN A 117 7.01 -6.47 0.06
C ASN A 117 7.69 -5.87 -1.16
N VAL A 118 7.90 -4.56 -1.12
CA VAL A 118 8.26 -3.78 -2.29
C VAL A 118 9.63 -4.19 -2.86
N MET A 119 10.64 -4.28 -1.99
CA MET A 119 12.00 -4.54 -2.45
C MET A 119 12.20 -5.97 -2.92
N ALA A 120 11.45 -6.92 -2.34
CA ALA A 120 11.48 -8.31 -2.78
C ALA A 120 10.53 -8.60 -3.94
N ASP A 121 9.66 -7.64 -4.28
CA ASP A 121 8.65 -7.77 -5.33
C ASP A 121 7.75 -8.99 -5.07
N GLN A 122 7.29 -9.12 -3.85
CA GLN A 122 6.43 -10.23 -3.41
C GLN A 122 5.10 -9.67 -2.93
N LEU A 123 4.03 -10.12 -3.57
CA LEU A 123 2.68 -9.72 -3.21
C LEU A 123 1.95 -10.91 -2.58
N PHE A 124 1.54 -10.74 -1.33
CA PHE A 124 0.68 -11.69 -0.62
C PHE A 124 -0.73 -11.12 -0.61
N TYR A 125 -1.72 -11.95 -0.90
CA TYR A 125 -3.10 -11.51 -0.85
C TYR A 125 -4.01 -12.66 -0.47
N GLY A 126 -5.18 -12.34 0.05
CA GLY A 126 -6.16 -13.34 0.44
C GLY A 126 -7.16 -12.78 1.45
N GLY A 127 -7.86 -13.67 2.14
CA GLY A 127 -8.83 -13.33 3.16
C GLY A 127 -10.27 -13.41 2.64
N GLY A 128 -11.23 -13.40 3.58
CA GLY A 128 -12.62 -13.55 3.23
C GLY A 128 -12.87 -14.84 2.46
N GLN A 129 -13.39 -14.71 1.25
CA GLN A 129 -13.66 -15.84 0.37
C GLN A 129 -12.45 -16.25 -0.48
N PHE A 130 -11.34 -15.51 -0.39
CA PHE A 130 -10.17 -15.77 -1.22
C PHE A 130 -9.12 -16.55 -0.45
N ASP A 131 -8.50 -17.54 -1.11
CA ASP A 131 -7.38 -18.25 -0.54
C ASP A 131 -6.17 -17.33 -0.45
N VAL A 132 -5.30 -17.60 0.52
CA VAL A 132 -4.05 -16.85 0.66
C VAL A 132 -3.09 -17.28 -0.44
N CYS A 133 -2.59 -16.31 -1.18
CA CYS A 133 -1.71 -16.52 -2.31
C CYS A 133 -0.48 -15.63 -2.23
N LEU A 134 0.60 -16.09 -2.84
CA LEU A 134 1.81 -15.32 -3.05
C LEU A 134 2.02 -15.15 -4.54
N LEU A 135 2.18 -13.92 -4.98
CA LEU A 135 2.46 -13.60 -6.38
C LEU A 135 3.80 -12.88 -6.48
N TYR A 136 4.72 -13.42 -7.27
CA TYR A 136 5.97 -12.74 -7.60
C TYR A 136 5.75 -11.95 -8.87
N THR A 137 5.69 -10.64 -8.77
CA THR A 137 5.34 -9.79 -9.90
C THR A 137 6.43 -9.75 -10.97
N SER A 138 7.69 -9.88 -10.56
CA SER A 138 8.82 -9.88 -11.49
C SER A 138 8.94 -11.18 -12.28
N ASP A 139 8.50 -12.29 -11.70
CA ASP A 139 8.64 -13.62 -12.29
C ASP A 139 7.38 -14.11 -12.99
N ALA A 140 6.29 -13.37 -12.87
CA ALA A 140 5.01 -13.78 -13.43
C ALA A 140 5.07 -13.96 -14.96
N ALA A 141 5.96 -13.26 -15.63
CA ALA A 141 6.14 -13.34 -17.07
C ALA A 141 6.94 -14.58 -17.49
N ASP A 142 7.71 -15.16 -16.59
CA ASP A 142 8.58 -16.30 -16.87
C ASP A 142 7.84 -17.62 -16.73
N GLU A 143 6.70 -17.61 -16.15
CA GLU A 143 5.86 -18.78 -15.97
C GLU A 143 4.74 -18.83 -17.01
#